data_e6fd21b2233bc01b44ec1df947bc43b1
#
_entry.id   e6fd21b2233bc01b44ec1df947bc43b1
#
_cell.length_a   1.000
_cell.length_b   1.000
_cell.length_c   1.000
_cell.angle_alpha   90.00
_cell.angle_beta   90.00
_cell.angle_gamma   90.00
#
_symmetry.space_group_name_H-M   'P 1'
#
loop_
_entity.id
_entity.type
_entity.pdbx_description
1 polymer ?
#
loop_
_entity_poly.entity_id
_entity_poly.type
_entity_poly.pdbx_seq_one_letter_code
_entity_poly.pdbx_strand_id
1 'polypeptide(L)'
;MIRTPRVSCVMNITPMIDVLLVLLVIFMAALPLEQRSLDVTLPEPVRSAAAPPVTSIFLEMTADHVITINHETVTAGDLPSRLWTIFSDRRDKTLYIAASAALPYQNVVDVMDAAKRVGVTRIGVVTEGMRRQAGLLQ
;
A
#
# COMPACT_ATOMS: atom_id res chain seq x y z
N MET A 1 -53.97 32.69 49.57
CA MET A 1 -52.55 32.27 49.24
C MET A 1 -52.60 31.00 48.45
N ILE A 2 -52.36 31.06 47.10
CA ILE A 2 -52.40 29.96 46.22
C ILE A 2 -50.94 29.39 46.10
N ARG A 3 -50.70 28.22 46.64
CA ARG A 3 -49.39 27.55 46.54
C ARG A 3 -49.33 26.83 45.20
N THR A 4 -48.50 27.32 44.28
CA THR A 4 -48.21 26.67 43.03
C THR A 4 -47.32 25.45 43.28
N PRO A 5 -47.67 24.24 42.79
CA PRO A 5 -46.83 23.08 42.93
C PRO A 5 -45.58 23.25 42.03
N ARG A 6 -44.37 23.11 42.62
CA ARG A 6 -43.12 23.01 41.87
C ARG A 6 -43.01 21.59 41.36
N VAL A 7 -43.18 21.41 40.06
CA VAL A 7 -42.89 20.14 39.39
C VAL A 7 -41.37 20.03 39.23
N SER A 8 -40.73 19.18 40.02
CA SER A 8 -39.33 18.83 39.87
C SER A 8 -39.24 17.75 38.81
N CYS A 9 -38.85 18.12 37.61
CA CYS A 9 -38.54 17.17 36.55
C CYS A 9 -37.10 16.67 36.76
N VAL A 10 -36.91 15.61 37.52
CA VAL A 10 -35.62 14.93 37.66
C VAL A 10 -35.49 13.95 36.49
N MET A 11 -34.71 14.33 35.51
CA MET A 11 -34.38 13.41 34.41
C MET A 11 -33.48 12.27 34.92
N ASN A 12 -33.95 11.05 34.79
CA ASN A 12 -33.14 9.87 35.09
C ASN A 12 -32.17 9.62 33.93
N ILE A 13 -30.89 9.92 34.15
CA ILE A 13 -29.83 9.82 33.12
C ILE A 13 -29.34 8.37 32.93
N THR A 14 -29.72 7.45 33.81
CA THR A 14 -29.26 6.05 33.77
C THR A 14 -29.59 5.36 32.45
N PRO A 15 -30.80 5.47 31.85
CA PRO A 15 -31.09 4.87 30.57
C PRO A 15 -30.26 5.44 29.40
N MET A 16 -29.91 6.72 29.49
CA MET A 16 -29.10 7.37 28.44
C MET A 16 -27.65 6.90 28.49
N ILE A 17 -27.08 6.71 29.69
CA ILE A 17 -25.71 6.22 29.85
C ILE A 17 -25.62 4.75 29.38
N ASP A 18 -26.63 3.94 29.62
CA ASP A 18 -26.65 2.55 29.19
C ASP A 18 -26.63 2.42 27.67
N VAL A 19 -27.46 3.17 26.96
CA VAL A 19 -27.45 3.22 25.50
C VAL A 19 -26.11 3.68 24.95
N LEU A 20 -25.49 4.69 25.57
CA LEU A 20 -24.20 5.22 25.14
C LEU A 20 -23.09 4.19 25.33
N LEU A 21 -23.13 3.45 26.45
CA LEU A 21 -22.17 2.40 26.78
C LEU A 21 -22.30 1.21 25.81
N VAL A 22 -23.53 0.78 25.49
CA VAL A 22 -23.78 -0.28 24.53
C VAL A 22 -23.31 0.10 23.13
N LEU A 23 -23.57 1.34 22.68
CA LEU A 23 -23.06 1.82 21.39
C LEU A 23 -21.53 1.84 21.37
N LEU A 24 -20.88 2.27 22.44
CA LEU A 24 -19.42 2.29 22.54
C LEU A 24 -18.84 0.87 22.41
N VAL A 25 -19.45 -0.11 23.07
CA VAL A 25 -19.03 -1.52 23.00
C VAL A 25 -19.22 -2.08 21.58
N ILE A 26 -20.33 -1.75 20.92
CA ILE A 26 -20.60 -2.18 19.54
C ILE A 26 -19.56 -1.57 18.59
N PHE A 27 -19.24 -0.28 18.72
CA PHE A 27 -18.19 0.35 17.91
C PHE A 27 -16.83 -0.27 18.19
N MET A 28 -16.50 -0.54 19.44
CA MET A 28 -15.24 -1.18 19.81
C MET A 28 -15.12 -2.60 19.23
N ALA A 29 -16.22 -3.34 19.15
CA ALA A 29 -16.25 -4.67 18.53
C ALA A 29 -16.26 -4.62 16.99
N ALA A 30 -16.78 -3.55 16.38
CA ALA A 30 -16.85 -3.37 14.93
C ALA A 30 -15.53 -2.89 14.31
N LEU A 31 -14.72 -2.13 15.05
CA LEU A 31 -13.44 -1.58 14.57
C LEU A 31 -12.40 -2.63 14.10
N PRO A 32 -12.30 -3.85 14.66
CA PRO A 32 -11.34 -4.85 14.17
C PRO A 32 -11.65 -5.41 12.80
N LEU A 33 -12.85 -5.21 12.26
CA LEU A 33 -13.25 -5.79 10.98
C LEU A 33 -12.73 -5.03 9.75
N GLU A 34 -12.28 -3.80 9.92
CA GLU A 34 -11.69 -3.01 8.83
C GLU A 34 -10.16 -3.11 8.75
N GLN A 35 -9.51 -3.75 9.70
CA GLN A 35 -8.08 -4.09 9.61
C GLN A 35 -7.85 -5.40 8.82
N ARG A 36 -8.63 -5.65 7.77
CA ARG A 36 -8.08 -6.32 6.60
C ARG A 36 -7.21 -5.30 5.87
N SER A 37 -6.25 -4.74 6.62
CA SER A 37 -5.03 -4.22 6.03
C SER A 37 -4.61 -5.22 4.98
N LEU A 38 -4.49 -4.73 3.78
CA LEU A 38 -3.52 -5.20 2.83
C LEU A 38 -2.47 -6.02 3.58
N ASP A 39 -2.53 -7.34 3.46
CA ASP A 39 -1.40 -8.20 3.79
C ASP A 39 -0.26 -7.75 2.88
N VAL A 40 0.35 -6.64 3.26
CA VAL A 40 1.71 -6.35 2.87
C VAL A 40 2.51 -7.37 3.66
N THR A 41 2.61 -8.56 3.12
CA THR A 41 3.60 -9.53 3.53
C THR A 41 4.94 -8.83 3.32
N LEU A 42 5.38 -8.12 4.38
CA LEU A 42 6.77 -7.75 4.49
C LEU A 42 7.53 -9.07 4.46
N PRO A 43 8.41 -9.29 3.48
CA PRO A 43 9.28 -10.45 3.53
C PRO A 43 10.07 -10.32 4.84
N GLU A 44 9.79 -11.20 5.80
CA GLU A 44 10.75 -11.42 6.89
C GLU A 44 12.11 -11.68 6.24
N PRO A 45 13.21 -11.17 6.82
CA PRO A 45 14.53 -11.52 6.36
C PRO A 45 14.73 -13.01 6.63
N VAL A 46 14.25 -13.84 5.71
CA VAL A 46 14.47 -15.28 5.76
C VAL A 46 15.95 -15.49 5.50
N ARG A 47 16.70 -15.67 6.57
CA ARG A 47 17.92 -16.45 6.52
C ARG A 47 17.52 -17.90 6.20
N SER A 48 17.12 -18.18 4.99
CA SER A 48 16.87 -19.52 4.52
C SER A 48 17.86 -19.86 3.44
N ALA A 49 18.61 -20.90 3.77
CA ALA A 49 19.51 -21.55 2.83
C ALA A 49 18.77 -21.97 1.56
N ALA A 50 19.39 -21.68 0.40
CA ALA A 50 19.20 -22.38 -0.87
C ALA A 50 17.77 -22.45 -1.45
N ALA A 51 17.07 -21.31 -1.57
CA ALA A 51 16.16 -21.12 -2.68
C ALA A 51 16.92 -20.39 -3.80
N PRO A 52 16.74 -20.76 -5.09
CA PRO A 52 17.35 -19.99 -6.17
C PRO A 52 16.90 -18.53 -6.02
N PRO A 53 17.78 -17.55 -6.22
CA PRO A 53 17.44 -16.16 -6.04
C PRO A 53 16.24 -15.84 -6.92
N VAL A 54 15.10 -15.57 -6.30
CA VAL A 54 13.97 -14.99 -7.01
C VAL A 54 14.46 -13.59 -7.36
N THR A 55 15.01 -13.45 -8.55
CA THR A 55 15.56 -12.17 -9.01
C THR A 55 14.38 -11.25 -9.23
N SER A 56 14.02 -10.53 -8.17
CA SER A 56 12.96 -9.52 -8.22
C SER A 56 13.33 -8.49 -9.28
N ILE A 57 12.37 -8.08 -10.08
CA ILE A 57 12.57 -7.04 -11.09
C ILE A 57 12.25 -5.70 -10.46
N PHE A 58 13.25 -4.82 -10.44
CA PHE A 58 13.13 -3.45 -9.95
C PHE A 58 13.16 -2.48 -11.11
N LEU A 59 12.15 -1.63 -11.20
CA LEU A 59 12.07 -0.51 -12.12
C LEU A 59 12.20 0.77 -11.30
N GLU A 60 13.19 1.57 -11.61
CA GLU A 60 13.40 2.86 -10.98
C GLU A 60 13.14 3.99 -11.95
N MET A 61 12.50 5.05 -11.46
CA MET A 61 12.24 6.27 -12.21
C MET A 61 12.84 7.45 -11.45
N THR A 62 13.85 8.09 -12.06
CA THR A 62 14.48 9.28 -11.47
C THR A 62 13.71 10.55 -11.80
N ALA A 63 14.01 11.65 -11.10
CA ALA A 63 13.41 12.96 -11.35
C ALA A 63 13.62 13.46 -12.79
N ASP A 64 14.70 13.03 -13.45
CA ASP A 64 15.05 13.40 -14.83
C ASP A 64 14.32 12.52 -15.88
N HIS A 65 13.26 11.82 -15.49
CA HIS A 65 12.48 10.90 -16.34
C HIS A 65 13.29 9.71 -16.91
N VAL A 66 14.45 9.41 -16.30
CA VAL A 66 15.21 8.23 -16.68
C VAL A 66 14.59 7.00 -16.04
N ILE A 67 14.32 5.98 -16.86
CA ILE A 67 13.78 4.70 -16.41
C ILE A 67 14.91 3.68 -16.42
N THR A 68 15.11 2.97 -15.31
CA THR A 68 16.07 1.89 -15.23
C THR A 68 15.37 0.60 -14.79
N ILE A 69 15.73 -0.52 -15.40
CA ILE A 69 15.28 -1.85 -15.01
C ILE A 69 16.50 -2.66 -14.59
N ASN A 70 16.58 -3.05 -13.31
CA ASN A 70 17.73 -3.76 -12.75
C ASN A 70 19.06 -3.09 -13.09
N HIS A 71 19.15 -1.76 -12.98
CA HIS A 71 20.31 -0.92 -13.29
C HIS A 71 20.61 -0.71 -14.80
N GLU A 72 19.79 -1.23 -15.70
CA GLU A 72 19.89 -0.98 -17.14
C GLU A 72 18.94 0.14 -17.55
N THR A 73 19.46 1.19 -18.18
CA THR A 73 18.63 2.34 -18.64
C THR A 73 17.79 1.93 -19.84
N VAL A 74 16.50 2.24 -19.78
CA VAL A 74 15.52 1.92 -20.83
C VAL A 74 14.76 3.18 -21.20
N THR A 75 14.51 3.39 -22.51
CA THR A 75 13.65 4.48 -22.95
C THR A 75 12.18 4.16 -22.71
N ALA A 76 11.35 5.17 -22.51
CA ALA A 76 9.91 4.98 -22.30
C ALA A 76 9.23 4.23 -23.46
N GLY A 77 9.73 4.43 -24.70
CA GLY A 77 9.22 3.73 -25.88
C GLY A 77 9.55 2.23 -25.91
N ASP A 78 10.72 1.84 -25.42
CA ASP A 78 11.19 0.45 -25.42
C ASP A 78 10.75 -0.33 -24.19
N LEU A 79 10.20 0.37 -23.17
CA LEU A 79 9.78 -0.21 -21.92
C LEU A 79 8.86 -1.44 -22.08
N PRO A 80 7.78 -1.42 -22.91
CA PRO A 80 6.91 -2.56 -23.07
C PRO A 80 7.63 -3.77 -23.65
N SER A 81 8.47 -3.56 -24.66
CA SER A 81 9.25 -4.64 -25.31
C SER A 81 10.25 -5.27 -24.35
N ARG A 82 10.92 -4.45 -23.55
CA ARG A 82 11.88 -4.91 -22.56
C ARG A 82 11.22 -5.71 -21.43
N LEU A 83 10.10 -5.19 -20.90
CA LEU A 83 9.31 -5.90 -19.90
C LEU A 83 8.77 -7.22 -20.45
N TRP A 84 8.30 -7.26 -21.70
CA TRP A 84 7.87 -8.49 -22.34
C TRP A 84 8.99 -9.53 -22.37
N THR A 85 10.18 -9.16 -22.81
CA THR A 85 11.35 -10.06 -22.86
C THR A 85 11.70 -10.61 -21.48
N ILE A 86 11.61 -9.77 -20.42
CA ILE A 86 11.95 -10.17 -19.05
C ILE A 86 10.88 -11.10 -18.47
N PHE A 87 9.60 -10.87 -18.75
CA PHE A 87 8.50 -11.59 -18.11
C PHE A 87 7.93 -12.76 -18.93
N SER A 88 8.31 -12.94 -20.23
CA SER A 88 7.80 -14.02 -21.08
C SER A 88 8.08 -15.40 -20.49
N ASP A 89 9.28 -15.61 -19.99
CA ASP A 89 9.74 -16.91 -19.49
C ASP A 89 9.64 -17.06 -17.96
N ARG A 90 9.13 -16.04 -17.26
CA ARG A 90 9.05 -16.05 -15.80
C ARG A 90 7.71 -16.54 -15.28
N ARG A 91 7.76 -17.41 -14.27
CA ARG A 91 6.57 -17.82 -13.51
C ARG A 91 6.12 -16.72 -12.54
N ASP A 92 7.07 -16.06 -11.89
CA ASP A 92 6.78 -14.92 -11.01
C ASP A 92 6.76 -13.63 -11.81
N LYS A 93 5.59 -13.04 -11.92
CA LYS A 93 5.31 -11.80 -12.64
C LYS A 93 5.10 -10.63 -11.68
N THR A 94 6.06 -10.46 -10.76
CA THR A 94 6.09 -9.36 -9.80
C THR A 94 7.09 -8.30 -10.24
N LEU A 95 6.63 -7.06 -10.34
CA LEU A 95 7.45 -5.88 -10.66
C LEU A 95 7.42 -4.92 -9.47
N TYR A 96 8.58 -4.48 -9.03
CA TYR A 96 8.73 -3.43 -8.02
C TYR A 96 9.05 -2.12 -8.72
N ILE A 97 8.25 -1.08 -8.45
CA ILE A 97 8.41 0.25 -9.02
C ILE A 97 8.86 1.21 -7.92
N ALA A 98 9.99 1.85 -8.11
CA ALA A 98 10.50 2.92 -7.28
C ALA A 98 10.51 4.20 -8.10
N ALA A 99 9.72 5.20 -7.71
CA ALA A 99 9.65 6.47 -8.41
C ALA A 99 10.10 7.60 -7.49
N SER A 100 10.78 8.60 -8.06
CA SER A 100 11.10 9.84 -7.36
C SER A 100 9.81 10.59 -7.02
N ALA A 101 9.76 11.19 -5.82
CA ALA A 101 8.63 12.01 -5.40
C ALA A 101 8.45 13.29 -6.25
N ALA A 102 9.46 13.68 -7.00
CA ALA A 102 9.40 14.83 -7.90
C ALA A 102 8.68 14.55 -9.22
N LEU A 103 8.42 13.27 -9.55
CA LEU A 103 7.75 12.89 -10.79
C LEU A 103 6.23 13.13 -10.71
N PRO A 104 5.61 13.57 -11.80
CA PRO A 104 4.16 13.58 -11.92
C PRO A 104 3.59 12.17 -11.75
N TYR A 105 2.49 12.06 -11.01
CA TYR A 105 1.80 10.78 -10.79
C TYR A 105 1.44 10.05 -12.10
N GLN A 106 1.10 10.80 -13.15
CA GLN A 106 0.76 10.24 -14.45
C GLN A 106 1.87 9.36 -15.02
N ASN A 107 3.14 9.75 -14.86
CA ASN A 107 4.27 8.97 -15.38
C ASN A 107 4.37 7.59 -14.72
N VAL A 108 4.05 7.51 -13.42
CA VAL A 108 4.02 6.25 -12.69
C VAL A 108 2.87 5.37 -13.18
N VAL A 109 1.70 5.96 -13.41
CA VAL A 109 0.53 5.26 -13.94
C VAL A 109 0.81 4.70 -15.34
N ASP A 110 1.44 5.48 -16.22
CA ASP A 110 1.76 5.05 -17.58
C ASP A 110 2.69 3.81 -17.58
N VAL A 111 3.66 3.78 -16.65
CA VAL A 111 4.54 2.62 -16.47
C VAL A 111 3.78 1.41 -15.91
N MET A 112 2.88 1.64 -14.95
CA MET A 112 2.04 0.56 -14.41
C MET A 112 1.13 -0.05 -15.47
N ASP A 113 0.56 0.78 -16.33
CA ASP A 113 -0.28 0.34 -17.45
C ASP A 113 0.54 -0.44 -18.49
N ALA A 114 1.75 0.03 -18.81
CA ALA A 114 2.66 -0.71 -19.69
C ALA A 114 2.99 -2.09 -19.11
N ALA A 115 3.29 -2.16 -17.81
CA ALA A 115 3.57 -3.43 -17.11
C ALA A 115 2.36 -4.38 -17.13
N LYS A 116 1.16 -3.86 -16.90
CA LYS A 116 -0.09 -4.65 -16.95
C LYS A 116 -0.33 -5.25 -18.34
N ARG A 117 -0.10 -4.48 -19.41
CA ARG A 117 -0.28 -4.96 -20.79
C ARG A 117 0.65 -6.12 -21.15
N VAL A 118 1.84 -6.19 -20.59
CA VAL A 118 2.77 -7.31 -20.80
C VAL A 118 2.54 -8.48 -19.85
N GLY A 119 1.47 -8.43 -19.03
CA GLY A 119 1.04 -9.55 -18.20
C GLY A 119 1.67 -9.59 -16.80
N VAL A 120 2.23 -8.50 -16.31
CA VAL A 120 2.64 -8.37 -14.89
C VAL A 120 1.40 -8.51 -14.01
N THR A 121 1.43 -9.46 -13.08
CA THR A 121 0.28 -9.77 -12.20
C THR A 121 0.32 -8.98 -10.91
N ARG A 122 1.51 -8.74 -10.36
CA ARG A 122 1.71 -8.03 -9.10
C ARG A 122 2.65 -6.85 -9.29
N ILE A 123 2.25 -5.69 -8.79
CA ILE A 123 3.08 -4.48 -8.80
C ILE A 123 3.24 -4.01 -7.36
N GLY A 124 4.48 -3.94 -6.89
CA GLY A 124 4.85 -3.36 -5.62
C GLY A 124 5.39 -1.94 -5.82
N VAL A 125 4.90 -0.97 -5.08
CA VAL A 125 5.45 0.39 -5.11
C VAL A 125 6.39 0.57 -3.92
N VAL A 126 7.64 0.91 -4.20
CA VAL A 126 8.66 1.15 -3.18
C VAL A 126 8.81 2.65 -2.99
N THR A 127 8.47 3.14 -1.81
CA THR A 127 8.63 4.55 -1.44
C THR A 127 10.03 4.84 -0.91
N GLU A 128 10.45 6.11 -0.93
CA GLU A 128 11.75 6.51 -0.36
C GLU A 128 11.90 6.15 1.12
N GLY A 129 10.81 6.18 1.89
CA GLY A 129 10.80 5.75 3.28
C GLY A 129 11.16 4.28 3.44
N MET A 130 10.63 3.42 2.58
CA MET A 130 10.95 1.98 2.55
C MET A 130 12.39 1.73 2.12
N ARG A 131 12.94 2.51 1.18
CA ARG A 131 14.34 2.41 0.76
C ARG A 131 15.31 2.71 1.89
N ARG A 132 15.03 3.74 2.71
CA ARG A 132 15.85 4.08 3.89
C ARG A 132 15.86 2.97 4.92
N GLN A 133 14.70 2.34 5.18
CA GLN A 133 14.61 1.22 6.13
C GLN A 133 15.30 -0.05 5.62
N ALA A 134 15.30 -0.28 4.31
CA ALA A 134 15.91 -1.46 3.71
C ALA A 134 17.43 -1.34 3.50
N GLY A 135 18.07 -0.21 3.84
CA GLY A 135 19.52 0.01 3.66
C GLY A 135 19.97 0.03 2.18
N LEU A 136 19.06 0.28 1.25
CA LEU A 136 19.31 0.28 -0.20
C LEU A 136 19.86 1.64 -0.71
N LEU A 137 20.21 2.56 0.20
CA LEU A 137 20.86 3.82 -0.10
C LEU A 137 22.29 3.75 0.45
N GLN A 138 23.22 3.20 -0.30
CA GLN A 138 24.65 3.47 -0.25
C GLN A 138 25.14 3.80 -1.63
#